data_ee722697282ad69a89f1af20386270c6
#
_entry.id   ee722697282ad69a89f1af20386270c6
#
_cell.length_a   1.000
_cell.length_b   1.000
_cell.length_c   1.000
_cell.angle_alpha   90.00
_cell.angle_beta   90.00
_cell.angle_gamma   90.00
#
_symmetry.space_group_name_H-M   'P 1'
#
loop_
_entity.id
_entity.type
_entity.pdbx_description
1 polymer ?
#
loop_
_entity_poly.entity_id
_entity_poly.type
_entity_poly.pdbx_seq_one_letter_code
_entity_poly.pdbx_strand_id
1 'polypeptide(L)'
;SMALDLQNQKIGTHALPGSNEVLQLLTQYVNIEVASIYLLKRTDVGYKLGEKVSQLGQPEPLDPDDELLELVLESNNLAHIAGQEVSLRRRTRQLVIAPLIAGNEEMVAVLAVTRMPFFALNTENLQILLVLLGYYADILQTAPRVASIQQKIPEMPFVFADELGRMLRLAEKIAMTSHVVVLRFHHLRGDEIAENMMRIKRSLDLYWRVTVNDIPVMVVLLPFASRTIKDGFLNRIEGWLEEHFRGDFDSLEINVQSVAINRYDDEPIDKLARALRNQP
;
A
#
# COMPACT_ATOMS: atom_id res chain seq x y z
N SER A 1 1.37 8.53 10.40
CA SER A 1 0.11 8.69 11.10
C SER A 1 -1.07 8.38 10.19
N MET A 2 -1.21 8.97 8.99
CA MET A 2 -2.32 8.69 8.05
C MET A 2 -2.47 7.18 7.69
N ALA A 3 -1.35 6.46 7.47
CA ALA A 3 -1.36 5.02 7.21
C ALA A 3 -1.81 4.17 8.41
N LEU A 4 -1.58 4.64 9.64
CA LEU A 4 -2.01 3.98 10.87
C LEU A 4 -3.51 4.20 11.17
N ASP A 5 -4.04 5.36 10.81
CA ASP A 5 -5.46 5.69 11.00
C ASP A 5 -6.35 4.90 10.04
N LEU A 6 -5.83 4.58 8.84
CA LEU A 6 -6.49 3.72 7.86
C LEU A 6 -6.63 2.25 8.31
N GLN A 7 -5.77 1.78 9.22
CA GLN A 7 -5.82 0.40 9.74
C GLN A 7 -7.01 0.13 10.68
N ASN A 8 -7.54 1.15 11.33
CA ASN A 8 -8.57 0.99 12.37
C ASN A 8 -10.00 1.14 11.87
N GLN A 9 -10.21 1.49 10.60
CA GLN A 9 -11.56 1.57 10.04
C GLN A 9 -12.07 0.18 9.64
N LYS A 10 -13.13 -0.27 10.30
CA LYS A 10 -13.92 -1.42 9.84
C LYS A 10 -14.46 -1.08 8.45
N ILE A 11 -13.98 -1.79 7.44
CA ILE A 11 -14.43 -1.66 6.05
C ILE A 11 -15.91 -1.99 6.01
N GLY A 12 -16.74 -0.97 6.00
CA GLY A 12 -18.15 -1.09 5.58
C GLY A 12 -18.16 -1.46 4.09
N THR A 13 -19.07 -2.30 3.66
CA THR A 13 -19.12 -2.95 2.34
C THR A 13 -19.17 -2.00 1.13
N HIS A 14 -19.19 -0.67 1.32
CA HIS A 14 -19.41 0.32 0.25
C HIS A 14 -18.56 1.61 0.36
N ALA A 15 -17.65 1.76 1.33
CA ALA A 15 -16.82 2.95 1.46
C ALA A 15 -15.35 2.65 1.17
N LEU A 16 -14.68 3.53 0.42
CA LEU A 16 -13.23 3.48 0.25
C LEU A 16 -12.54 3.81 1.59
N PRO A 17 -11.55 2.99 2.03
CA PRO A 17 -10.81 3.27 3.25
C PRO A 17 -10.17 4.67 3.21
N GLY A 18 -10.35 5.47 4.26
CA GLY A 18 -9.72 6.79 4.38
C GLY A 18 -10.21 7.86 3.42
N SER A 19 -11.32 7.66 2.71
CA SER A 19 -11.85 8.66 1.78
C SER A 19 -12.29 9.95 2.46
N ASN A 20 -12.80 9.89 3.69
CA ASN A 20 -13.16 11.07 4.47
C ASN A 20 -11.92 11.84 4.93
N GLU A 21 -10.88 11.14 5.33
CA GLU A 21 -9.59 11.72 5.74
C GLU A 21 -8.92 12.44 4.57
N VAL A 22 -8.93 11.85 3.39
CA VAL A 22 -8.41 12.49 2.18
C VAL A 22 -9.19 13.76 1.85
N LEU A 23 -10.53 13.76 1.93
CA LEU A 23 -11.34 14.95 1.72
C LEU A 23 -11.01 16.07 2.72
N GLN A 24 -10.74 15.73 3.99
CA GLN A 24 -10.29 16.70 4.99
C GLN A 24 -8.92 17.28 4.65
N LEU A 25 -7.95 16.46 4.20
CA LEU A 25 -6.65 16.94 3.75
C LEU A 25 -6.78 17.87 2.54
N LEU A 26 -7.66 17.56 1.60
CA LEU A 26 -7.92 18.42 0.44
C LEU A 26 -8.54 19.75 0.85
N THR A 27 -9.38 19.77 1.89
CA THR A 27 -9.88 21.04 2.47
C THR A 27 -8.72 21.88 3.02
N GLN A 28 -7.81 21.25 3.75
CA GLN A 28 -6.70 21.95 4.42
C GLN A 28 -5.64 22.47 3.45
N TYR A 29 -5.26 21.67 2.45
CA TYR A 29 -4.14 21.98 1.55
C TYR A 29 -4.53 22.60 0.21
N VAL A 30 -5.76 22.34 -0.26
CA VAL A 30 -6.24 22.78 -1.58
C VAL A 30 -7.46 23.72 -1.47
N ASN A 31 -7.95 23.95 -0.26
CA ASN A 31 -9.14 24.78 0.03
C ASN A 31 -10.42 24.28 -0.65
N ILE A 32 -10.59 22.96 -0.81
CA ILE A 32 -11.84 22.38 -1.30
C ILE A 32 -12.89 22.49 -0.20
N GLU A 33 -14.07 23.02 -0.54
CA GLU A 33 -15.19 23.20 0.40
C GLU A 33 -16.27 22.14 0.24
N VAL A 34 -16.58 21.76 -1.01
CA VAL A 34 -17.62 20.78 -1.32
C VAL A 34 -17.14 19.86 -2.44
N ALA A 35 -17.13 18.57 -2.17
CA ALA A 35 -16.68 17.56 -3.11
C ALA A 35 -17.28 16.19 -2.82
N SER A 36 -17.18 15.29 -3.78
CA SER A 36 -17.54 13.87 -3.65
C SER A 36 -16.56 12.97 -4.39
N ILE A 37 -16.40 11.73 -3.90
CA ILE A 37 -15.60 10.70 -4.54
C ILE A 37 -16.53 9.62 -5.06
N TYR A 38 -16.33 9.24 -6.31
CA TYR A 38 -17.06 8.18 -7.00
C TYR A 38 -16.09 7.09 -7.43
N LEU A 39 -16.47 5.83 -7.22
CA LEU A 39 -15.75 4.69 -7.78
C LEU A 39 -15.88 4.70 -9.31
N LEU A 40 -14.89 4.15 -9.97
CA LEU A 40 -14.95 3.81 -11.39
C LEU A 40 -15.01 2.30 -11.56
N LYS A 41 -15.81 1.86 -12.52
CA LYS A 41 -15.90 0.46 -12.95
C LYS A 41 -15.23 0.35 -14.30
N ARG A 42 -14.21 -0.50 -14.40
CA ARG A 42 -13.59 -0.83 -15.67
C ARG A 42 -14.55 -1.65 -16.52
N THR A 43 -14.63 -1.31 -17.79
CA THR A 43 -15.43 -2.02 -18.81
C THR A 43 -14.53 -2.32 -20.01
N ASP A 44 -15.03 -3.09 -20.97
CA ASP A 44 -14.28 -3.44 -22.19
C ASP A 44 -13.94 -2.23 -23.06
N VAL A 45 -14.68 -1.12 -22.91
CA VAL A 45 -14.54 0.12 -23.69
C VAL A 45 -14.01 1.31 -22.87
N GLY A 46 -13.52 1.09 -21.65
CA GLY A 46 -13.00 2.16 -20.78
C GLY A 46 -13.59 2.11 -19.37
N TYR A 47 -13.92 3.28 -18.80
CA TYR A 47 -14.42 3.40 -17.44
C TYR A 47 -15.86 3.88 -17.43
N LYS A 48 -16.64 3.43 -16.45
CA LYS A 48 -17.98 3.96 -16.14
C LYS A 48 -18.03 4.47 -14.71
N LEU A 49 -18.79 5.55 -14.51
CA LEU A 49 -19.07 6.08 -13.18
C LEU A 49 -19.82 5.03 -12.34
N GLY A 50 -19.29 4.76 -11.15
CA GLY A 50 -19.88 3.87 -10.16
C GLY A 50 -20.59 4.63 -9.05
N GLU A 51 -20.63 4.05 -7.86
CA GLU A 51 -21.29 4.63 -6.70
C GLU A 51 -20.45 5.73 -6.04
N LYS A 52 -21.15 6.68 -5.40
CA LYS A 52 -20.54 7.67 -4.53
C LYS A 52 -20.17 7.03 -3.21
N VAL A 53 -18.88 7.11 -2.83
CA VAL A 53 -18.34 6.46 -1.64
C VAL A 53 -17.99 7.42 -0.52
N SER A 54 -17.84 8.72 -0.83
CA SER A 54 -17.55 9.73 0.18
C SER A 54 -17.99 11.12 -0.31
N GLN A 55 -18.24 12.03 0.63
CA GLN A 55 -18.56 13.42 0.33
C GLN A 55 -18.11 14.37 1.43
N LEU A 56 -17.80 15.60 1.03
CA LEU A 56 -17.58 16.76 1.87
C LEU A 56 -18.69 17.78 1.60
N GLY A 57 -19.37 18.24 2.64
CA GLY A 57 -20.50 19.14 2.49
C GLY A 57 -21.71 18.50 1.78
N GLN A 58 -22.40 19.29 0.99
CA GLN A 58 -23.55 18.86 0.18
C GLN A 58 -23.23 19.04 -1.31
N PRO A 59 -22.51 18.08 -1.93
CA PRO A 59 -22.13 18.19 -3.34
C PRO A 59 -23.34 17.98 -4.26
N GLU A 60 -23.32 18.69 -5.38
CA GLU A 60 -24.20 18.37 -6.50
C GLU A 60 -23.86 16.95 -7.02
N PRO A 61 -24.85 16.15 -7.39
CA PRO A 61 -24.62 14.85 -7.98
C PRO A 61 -23.78 14.97 -9.27
N LEU A 62 -22.83 14.06 -9.45
CA LEU A 62 -22.08 13.95 -10.70
C LEU A 62 -22.96 13.22 -11.73
N ASP A 63 -23.21 13.88 -12.85
CA ASP A 63 -23.91 13.29 -13.98
C ASP A 63 -22.94 12.31 -14.72
N PRO A 64 -23.34 11.08 -15.02
CA PRO A 64 -22.54 10.18 -15.85
C PRO A 64 -22.17 10.75 -17.23
N ASP A 65 -22.98 11.66 -17.77
CA ASP A 65 -22.78 12.34 -19.05
C ASP A 65 -22.16 13.74 -18.88
N ASP A 66 -21.56 14.05 -17.72
CA ASP A 66 -20.90 15.34 -17.49
C ASP A 66 -19.67 15.49 -18.40
N GLU A 67 -19.55 16.63 -19.07
CA GLU A 67 -18.49 16.91 -20.04
C GLU A 67 -17.09 16.89 -19.42
N LEU A 68 -16.93 17.37 -18.18
CA LEU A 68 -15.66 17.29 -17.48
C LEU A 68 -15.29 15.84 -17.12
N LEU A 69 -16.29 15.02 -16.79
CA LEU A 69 -16.06 13.61 -16.51
C LEU A 69 -15.59 12.89 -17.79
N GLU A 70 -16.25 13.12 -18.93
CA GLU A 70 -15.87 12.54 -20.21
C GLU A 70 -14.41 12.87 -20.56
N LEU A 71 -14.00 14.15 -20.43
CA LEU A 71 -12.62 14.58 -20.64
C LEU A 71 -11.62 13.86 -19.72
N VAL A 72 -11.98 13.69 -18.45
CA VAL A 72 -11.10 12.97 -17.48
C VAL A 72 -10.96 11.51 -17.85
N LEU A 73 -12.06 10.84 -18.22
CA LEU A 73 -12.04 9.42 -18.58
C LEU A 73 -11.28 9.15 -19.88
N GLU A 74 -11.28 10.09 -20.83
CA GLU A 74 -10.54 9.98 -22.09
C GLU A 74 -9.06 10.33 -21.96
N SER A 75 -8.76 11.43 -21.24
CA SER A 75 -7.39 11.96 -21.16
C SER A 75 -6.54 11.37 -20.03
N ASN A 76 -7.16 10.71 -19.03
CA ASN A 76 -6.55 10.34 -17.76
C ASN A 76 -5.96 11.54 -16.98
N ASN A 77 -6.43 12.74 -17.27
CA ASN A 77 -5.96 13.97 -16.65
C ASN A 77 -7.10 14.69 -15.92
N LEU A 78 -6.72 15.59 -15.00
CA LEU A 78 -7.66 16.49 -14.35
C LEU A 78 -8.28 17.45 -15.36
N ALA A 79 -9.60 17.64 -15.27
CA ALA A 79 -10.32 18.65 -16.04
C ALA A 79 -10.99 19.69 -15.11
N HIS A 80 -11.05 20.96 -15.52
CA HIS A 80 -11.67 22.03 -14.74
C HIS A 80 -12.31 23.07 -15.65
N ILE A 81 -13.31 23.82 -15.12
CA ILE A 81 -14.11 24.77 -15.89
C ILE A 81 -13.31 25.94 -16.52
N ALA A 82 -12.15 26.27 -15.97
CA ALA A 82 -11.26 27.28 -16.54
C ALA A 82 -10.29 26.72 -17.60
N GLY A 83 -10.38 25.43 -17.92
CA GLY A 83 -9.56 24.78 -18.95
C GLY A 83 -9.99 25.21 -20.36
N GLN A 84 -9.03 25.32 -21.29
CA GLN A 84 -9.29 25.72 -22.67
C GLN A 84 -10.05 24.67 -23.49
N GLU A 85 -10.11 23.44 -23.00
CA GLU A 85 -10.72 22.29 -23.68
C GLU A 85 -12.21 22.15 -23.39
N VAL A 86 -12.73 22.87 -22.37
CA VAL A 86 -14.13 22.77 -21.98
C VAL A 86 -14.98 23.62 -22.94
N SER A 87 -15.76 22.95 -23.76
CA SER A 87 -16.75 23.60 -24.59
C SER A 87 -17.89 24.13 -23.75
N LEU A 88 -18.19 25.42 -23.79
CA LEU A 88 -19.28 26.08 -23.08
C LEU A 88 -20.71 25.58 -23.44
N ARG A 89 -20.83 24.51 -24.22
CA ARG A 89 -22.12 24.03 -24.76
C ARG A 89 -22.92 23.16 -23.79
N ARG A 90 -22.25 22.47 -22.83
CA ARG A 90 -22.96 21.71 -21.78
C ARG A 90 -22.68 22.33 -20.42
N ARG A 91 -23.70 22.38 -19.57
CA ARG A 91 -23.59 22.95 -18.22
C ARG A 91 -23.13 21.86 -17.25
N THR A 92 -21.80 21.73 -17.03
CA THR A 92 -21.33 21.02 -15.86
C THR A 92 -21.68 21.78 -14.58
N ARG A 93 -21.95 21.05 -13.49
CA ARG A 93 -22.11 21.59 -12.14
C ARG A 93 -20.85 21.44 -11.31
N GLN A 94 -19.82 20.84 -11.89
CA GLN A 94 -18.55 20.60 -11.24
C GLN A 94 -17.54 21.68 -11.63
N LEU A 95 -16.75 22.16 -10.67
CA LEU A 95 -15.64 23.08 -10.91
C LEU A 95 -14.40 22.34 -11.41
N VAL A 96 -14.13 21.17 -10.83
CA VAL A 96 -12.99 20.30 -11.11
C VAL A 96 -13.45 18.86 -11.04
N ILE A 97 -12.98 18.04 -11.97
CA ILE A 97 -13.00 16.57 -11.82
C ILE A 97 -11.57 16.09 -11.95
N ALA A 98 -11.11 15.31 -10.97
CA ALA A 98 -9.74 14.81 -10.91
C ALA A 98 -9.73 13.29 -10.76
N PRO A 99 -8.91 12.57 -11.55
CA PRO A 99 -8.82 11.14 -11.46
C PRO A 99 -7.97 10.71 -10.25
N LEU A 100 -8.35 9.62 -9.61
CA LEU A 100 -7.52 8.88 -8.66
C LEU A 100 -6.84 7.75 -9.43
N ILE A 101 -5.61 7.99 -9.85
CA ILE A 101 -4.80 7.05 -10.65
C ILE A 101 -3.74 6.44 -9.73
N ALA A 102 -3.73 5.13 -9.65
CA ALA A 102 -2.73 4.41 -8.88
C ALA A 102 -1.45 4.17 -9.70
N GLY A 103 -0.36 3.80 -9.04
CA GLY A 103 0.98 3.67 -9.66
C GLY A 103 1.10 2.62 -10.78
N ASN A 104 0.05 1.81 -11.00
CA ASN A 104 -0.08 0.93 -12.18
C ASN A 104 -0.83 1.58 -13.36
N GLU A 105 -1.04 2.90 -13.30
CA GLU A 105 -1.79 3.68 -14.28
C GLU A 105 -3.30 3.34 -14.36
N GLU A 106 -3.84 2.61 -13.38
CA GLU A 106 -5.25 2.30 -13.32
C GLU A 106 -6.04 3.42 -12.59
N MET A 107 -7.08 3.91 -13.23
CA MET A 107 -7.99 4.87 -12.63
C MET A 107 -9.01 4.11 -11.76
N VAL A 108 -8.96 4.33 -10.45
CA VAL A 108 -9.79 3.60 -9.47
C VAL A 108 -11.04 4.39 -9.07
N ALA A 109 -10.96 5.71 -9.10
CA ALA A 109 -12.05 6.61 -8.69
C ALA A 109 -11.88 7.99 -9.35
N VAL A 110 -12.88 8.85 -9.18
CA VAL A 110 -12.80 10.27 -9.51
C VAL A 110 -13.26 11.12 -8.33
N LEU A 111 -12.58 12.24 -8.11
CA LEU A 111 -13.02 13.32 -7.24
C LEU A 111 -13.79 14.34 -8.09
N ALA A 112 -14.99 14.67 -7.67
CA ALA A 112 -15.80 15.76 -8.25
C ALA A 112 -15.92 16.91 -7.25
N VAL A 113 -15.41 18.08 -7.60
CA VAL A 113 -15.42 19.29 -6.76
C VAL A 113 -16.53 20.21 -7.22
N THR A 114 -17.51 20.44 -6.35
CA THR A 114 -18.63 21.35 -6.63
C THR A 114 -18.33 22.78 -6.18
N ARG A 115 -17.55 22.96 -5.10
CA ARG A 115 -17.23 24.28 -4.57
C ARG A 115 -15.81 24.35 -4.01
N MET A 116 -15.11 25.39 -4.45
CA MET A 116 -13.85 25.86 -3.90
C MET A 116 -13.68 27.35 -4.19
N PRO A 117 -12.90 28.11 -3.40
CA PRO A 117 -12.64 29.52 -3.68
C PRO A 117 -11.97 29.70 -5.04
N PHE A 118 -12.36 30.74 -5.78
CA PHE A 118 -11.83 30.99 -7.12
C PHE A 118 -10.29 31.16 -7.14
N PHE A 119 -9.71 31.77 -6.11
CA PHE A 119 -8.26 31.92 -6.01
C PHE A 119 -7.52 30.57 -5.82
N ALA A 120 -8.23 29.52 -5.36
CA ALA A 120 -7.67 28.19 -5.19
C ALA A 120 -7.68 27.38 -6.51
N LEU A 121 -8.41 27.82 -7.53
CA LEU A 121 -8.42 27.20 -8.86
C LEU A 121 -7.23 27.70 -9.69
N ASN A 122 -6.02 27.32 -9.28
CA ASN A 122 -4.76 27.66 -9.93
C ASN A 122 -3.90 26.41 -10.13
N THR A 123 -2.91 26.50 -11.02
CA THR A 123 -2.08 25.37 -11.43
C THR A 123 -1.35 24.69 -10.25
N GLU A 124 -0.85 25.47 -9.29
CA GLU A 124 -0.12 24.94 -8.13
C GLU A 124 -1.03 24.08 -7.25
N ASN A 125 -2.21 24.59 -6.88
CA ASN A 125 -3.17 23.83 -6.09
C ASN A 125 -3.71 22.59 -6.82
N LEU A 126 -3.91 22.66 -8.14
CA LEU A 126 -4.32 21.52 -8.94
C LEU A 126 -3.22 20.45 -9.02
N GLN A 127 -1.95 20.84 -9.04
CA GLN A 127 -0.83 19.89 -8.95
C GLN A 127 -0.76 19.23 -7.56
N ILE A 128 -0.92 20.00 -6.48
CA ILE A 128 -0.98 19.44 -5.12
C ILE A 128 -2.16 18.46 -5.02
N LEU A 129 -3.31 18.81 -5.57
CA LEU A 129 -4.48 17.94 -5.62
C LEU A 129 -4.14 16.60 -6.28
N LEU A 130 -3.54 16.60 -7.45
CA LEU A 130 -3.17 15.38 -8.18
C LEU A 130 -2.17 14.50 -7.39
N VAL A 131 -1.18 15.13 -6.75
CA VAL A 131 -0.19 14.40 -5.92
C VAL A 131 -0.89 13.71 -4.73
N LEU A 132 -1.77 14.41 -4.02
CA LEU A 132 -2.51 13.84 -2.88
C LEU A 132 -3.46 12.72 -3.33
N LEU A 133 -4.16 12.89 -4.46
CA LEU A 133 -5.05 11.87 -5.02
C LEU A 133 -4.27 10.65 -5.52
N GLY A 134 -3.11 10.83 -6.16
CA GLY A 134 -2.23 9.73 -6.60
C GLY A 134 -1.73 8.91 -5.41
N TYR A 135 -1.24 9.58 -4.37
CA TYR A 135 -0.83 8.90 -3.12
C TYR A 135 -1.99 8.10 -2.49
N TYR A 136 -3.18 8.68 -2.47
CA TYR A 136 -4.35 8.00 -1.93
C TYR A 136 -4.80 6.82 -2.80
N ALA A 137 -4.74 6.95 -4.12
CA ALA A 137 -5.04 5.87 -5.06
C ALA A 137 -4.10 4.66 -4.87
N ASP A 138 -2.81 4.90 -4.61
CA ASP A 138 -1.84 3.84 -4.30
C ASP A 138 -2.21 3.09 -3.02
N ILE A 139 -2.63 3.81 -1.97
CA ILE A 139 -3.12 3.20 -0.73
C ILE A 139 -4.36 2.32 -1.01
N LEU A 140 -5.30 2.81 -1.79
CA LEU A 140 -6.51 2.05 -2.15
C LEU A 140 -6.22 0.76 -2.89
N GLN A 141 -5.22 0.76 -3.76
CA GLN A 141 -4.80 -0.46 -4.46
C GLN A 141 -4.10 -1.47 -3.56
N THR A 142 -3.31 -1.00 -2.60
CA THR A 142 -2.52 -1.86 -1.72
C THR A 142 -3.34 -2.39 -0.54
N ALA A 143 -4.28 -1.62 -0.02
CA ALA A 143 -5.08 -1.97 1.15
C ALA A 143 -5.78 -3.34 1.10
N PRO A 144 -6.47 -3.75 0.02
CA PRO A 144 -7.12 -5.06 -0.03
C PRO A 144 -6.13 -6.22 0.03
N ARG A 145 -4.95 -6.05 -0.57
CA ARG A 145 -3.88 -7.06 -0.56
C ARG A 145 -3.24 -7.17 0.80
N VAL A 146 -2.93 -6.04 1.41
CA VAL A 146 -2.42 -5.99 2.78
C VAL A 146 -3.42 -6.64 3.73
N ALA A 147 -4.71 -6.32 3.61
CA ALA A 147 -5.76 -6.95 4.40
C ALA A 147 -5.82 -8.48 4.22
N SER A 148 -5.68 -8.97 2.98
CA SER A 148 -5.63 -10.41 2.68
C SER A 148 -4.43 -11.10 3.32
N ILE A 149 -3.25 -10.46 3.32
CA ILE A 149 -2.05 -10.98 3.98
C ILE A 149 -2.23 -10.97 5.50
N GLN A 150 -2.72 -9.86 6.05
CA GLN A 150 -2.95 -9.72 7.49
C GLN A 150 -4.08 -10.62 8.01
N GLN A 151 -5.03 -11.02 7.18
CA GLN A 151 -6.02 -12.03 7.54
C GLN A 151 -5.38 -13.39 7.85
N LYS A 152 -4.30 -13.74 7.15
CA LYS A 152 -3.53 -14.98 7.40
C LYS A 152 -2.48 -14.81 8.50
N ILE A 153 -1.90 -13.63 8.63
CA ILE A 153 -0.87 -13.27 9.61
C ILE A 153 -1.24 -11.93 10.26
N PRO A 154 -2.16 -11.95 11.26
CA PRO A 154 -2.70 -10.72 11.87
C PRO A 154 -1.64 -9.84 12.55
N GLU A 155 -0.55 -10.44 13.02
CA GLU A 155 0.53 -9.74 13.72
C GLU A 155 1.47 -8.97 12.76
N MET A 156 1.34 -9.20 11.44
CA MET A 156 2.23 -8.59 10.45
C MET A 156 1.97 -7.08 10.34
N PRO A 157 3.01 -6.22 10.52
CA PRO A 157 2.86 -4.77 10.33
C PRO A 157 2.46 -4.42 8.90
N PHE A 158 1.68 -3.35 8.74
CA PHE A 158 1.22 -2.87 7.44
C PHE A 158 2.38 -2.70 6.44
N VAL A 159 3.46 -2.04 6.85
CA VAL A 159 4.63 -1.77 5.99
C VAL A 159 5.27 -3.07 5.49
N PHE A 160 5.34 -4.11 6.35
CA PHE A 160 5.88 -5.41 5.96
C PHE A 160 4.94 -6.15 5.00
N ALA A 161 3.63 -6.12 5.28
CA ALA A 161 2.61 -6.74 4.43
C ALA A 161 2.51 -6.07 3.05
N ASP A 162 2.64 -4.74 2.98
CA ASP A 162 2.65 -3.98 1.73
C ASP A 162 3.86 -4.35 0.86
N GLU A 163 5.07 -4.35 1.43
CA GLU A 163 6.28 -4.71 0.70
C GLU A 163 6.27 -6.19 0.27
N LEU A 164 5.81 -7.10 1.15
CA LEU A 164 5.61 -8.50 0.79
C LEU A 164 4.62 -8.64 -0.38
N GLY A 165 3.51 -7.92 -0.32
CA GLY A 165 2.52 -7.88 -1.41
C GLY A 165 3.09 -7.33 -2.72
N ARG A 166 4.04 -6.39 -2.64
CA ARG A 166 4.78 -5.89 -3.81
C ARG A 166 5.69 -6.97 -4.40
N MET A 167 6.44 -7.68 -3.56
CA MET A 167 7.30 -8.77 -4.02
C MET A 167 6.52 -9.91 -4.66
N LEU A 168 5.35 -10.27 -4.12
CA LEU A 168 4.45 -11.26 -4.72
C LEU A 168 4.03 -10.85 -6.14
N ARG A 169 3.61 -9.59 -6.34
CA ARG A 169 3.25 -9.09 -7.68
C ARG A 169 4.41 -9.13 -8.67
N LEU A 170 5.60 -8.75 -8.23
CA LEU A 170 6.78 -8.76 -9.09
C LEU A 170 7.20 -10.19 -9.46
N ALA A 171 7.05 -11.12 -8.52
CA ALA A 171 7.28 -12.53 -8.79
C ALA A 171 6.34 -13.07 -9.90
N GLU A 172 5.05 -12.70 -9.85
CA GLU A 172 4.07 -13.09 -10.86
C GLU A 172 4.35 -12.44 -12.23
N LYS A 173 4.58 -11.11 -12.23
CA LYS A 173 4.68 -10.32 -13.48
C LYS A 173 5.99 -10.50 -14.22
N ILE A 174 7.11 -10.50 -13.53
CA ILE A 174 8.46 -10.47 -14.12
C ILE A 174 9.39 -11.58 -13.63
N ALA A 175 8.83 -12.61 -12.98
CA ALA A 175 9.56 -13.79 -12.49
C ALA A 175 10.75 -13.46 -11.56
N MET A 176 10.71 -12.34 -10.83
CA MET A 176 11.71 -12.01 -9.82
C MET A 176 11.53 -12.87 -8.58
N THR A 177 12.65 -13.24 -7.97
CA THR A 177 12.64 -13.99 -6.72
C THR A 177 13.03 -13.09 -5.56
N SER A 178 12.32 -13.24 -4.44
CA SER A 178 12.65 -12.67 -3.14
C SER A 178 12.59 -13.76 -2.08
N HIS A 179 13.11 -13.52 -0.90
CA HIS A 179 13.03 -14.48 0.20
C HIS A 179 12.54 -13.82 1.48
N VAL A 180 11.78 -14.56 2.28
CA VAL A 180 11.51 -14.23 3.66
C VAL A 180 12.25 -15.22 4.54
N VAL A 181 13.08 -14.72 5.44
CA VAL A 181 13.81 -15.53 6.43
C VAL A 181 13.15 -15.34 7.79
N VAL A 182 12.87 -16.43 8.46
CA VAL A 182 12.31 -16.48 9.82
C VAL A 182 13.36 -17.05 10.76
N LEU A 183 13.76 -16.27 11.75
CA LEU A 183 14.74 -16.63 12.77
C LEU A 183 14.02 -16.70 14.12
N ARG A 184 14.04 -17.87 14.76
CA ARG A 184 13.43 -18.11 16.07
C ARG A 184 14.52 -18.27 17.11
N PHE A 185 14.46 -17.53 18.19
CA PHE A 185 15.50 -17.45 19.20
C PHE A 185 15.04 -18.20 20.46
N HIS A 186 15.46 -19.46 20.60
CA HIS A 186 15.13 -20.28 21.78
C HIS A 186 16.10 -20.08 22.95
N HIS A 187 17.25 -19.47 22.69
CA HIS A 187 18.28 -19.22 23.69
C HIS A 187 17.81 -18.18 24.73
N LEU A 188 18.30 -18.29 25.98
CA LEU A 188 17.97 -17.36 27.07
C LEU A 188 18.23 -15.87 26.76
N ARG A 189 19.23 -15.60 25.88
CA ARG A 189 19.53 -14.26 25.38
C ARG A 189 18.84 -13.95 24.04
N GLY A 190 17.82 -14.70 23.67
CA GLY A 190 17.14 -14.55 22.38
C GLY A 190 16.59 -13.15 22.11
N ASP A 191 16.01 -12.51 23.11
CA ASP A 191 15.51 -11.12 23.00
C ASP A 191 16.64 -10.12 22.73
N GLU A 192 17.77 -10.26 23.44
CA GLU A 192 18.94 -9.40 23.25
C GLU A 192 19.55 -9.56 21.85
N ILE A 193 19.67 -10.81 21.38
CA ILE A 193 20.18 -11.11 20.04
C ILE A 193 19.25 -10.50 18.97
N ALA A 194 17.93 -10.71 19.09
CA ALA A 194 16.93 -10.18 18.16
C ALA A 194 16.94 -8.65 18.13
N GLU A 195 17.07 -7.99 19.28
CA GLU A 195 17.14 -6.53 19.36
C GLU A 195 18.40 -5.98 18.69
N ASN A 196 19.55 -6.59 18.94
CA ASN A 196 20.80 -6.17 18.32
C ASN A 196 20.82 -6.42 16.79
N MET A 197 20.18 -7.49 16.31
CA MET A 197 20.01 -7.75 14.88
C MET A 197 19.28 -6.61 14.15
N MET A 198 18.33 -5.93 14.78
CA MET A 198 17.63 -4.79 14.18
C MET A 198 18.58 -3.65 13.79
N ARG A 199 19.76 -3.55 14.41
CA ARG A 199 20.75 -2.49 14.17
C ARG A 199 21.63 -2.74 12.95
N ILE A 200 21.72 -3.99 12.47
CA ILE A 200 22.61 -4.40 11.37
C ILE A 200 21.90 -4.56 10.03
N LYS A 201 20.66 -4.09 9.94
CA LYS A 201 19.89 -4.19 8.69
C LYS A 201 20.52 -3.39 7.54
N ARG A 202 20.42 -3.91 6.32
CA ARG A 202 20.73 -3.17 5.09
C ARG A 202 19.54 -2.34 4.64
N SER A 203 19.78 -1.33 3.81
CA SER A 203 18.75 -0.37 3.41
C SER A 203 17.56 -0.97 2.66
N LEU A 204 17.75 -2.09 1.94
CA LEU A 204 16.67 -2.77 1.21
C LEU A 204 16.00 -3.89 2.02
N ASP A 205 16.66 -4.40 3.08
CA ASP A 205 16.12 -5.47 3.89
C ASP A 205 15.04 -4.90 4.84
N LEU A 206 13.91 -5.58 4.94
CA LEU A 206 12.84 -5.20 5.85
C LEU A 206 12.75 -6.19 7.00
N TYR A 207 12.88 -5.68 8.22
CA TYR A 207 12.89 -6.48 9.45
C TYR A 207 11.61 -6.25 10.24
N TRP A 208 11.04 -7.34 10.72
CA TRP A 208 9.90 -7.34 11.64
C TRP A 208 10.18 -8.29 12.80
N ARG A 209 10.12 -7.76 14.02
CA ARG A 209 10.23 -8.53 15.25
C ARG A 209 8.84 -8.80 15.83
N VAL A 210 8.60 -10.03 16.24
CA VAL A 210 7.36 -10.49 16.88
C VAL A 210 7.69 -11.54 17.94
N THR A 211 6.82 -11.69 18.93
CA THR A 211 6.90 -12.81 19.92
C THR A 211 5.79 -13.80 19.61
N VAL A 212 6.13 -15.05 19.43
CA VAL A 212 5.19 -16.14 19.15
C VAL A 212 5.41 -17.25 20.17
N ASN A 213 4.39 -17.55 21.00
CA ASN A 213 4.48 -18.52 22.09
C ASN A 213 5.66 -18.25 23.04
N ASP A 214 5.84 -17.02 23.46
CA ASP A 214 6.93 -16.52 24.31
C ASP A 214 8.34 -16.64 23.71
N ILE A 215 8.46 -16.99 22.42
CA ILE A 215 9.73 -17.06 21.70
C ILE A 215 9.87 -15.80 20.83
N PRO A 216 10.99 -15.07 20.96
CA PRO A 216 11.31 -13.97 20.04
C PRO A 216 11.54 -14.52 18.63
N VAL A 217 10.93 -13.87 17.65
CA VAL A 217 11.04 -14.21 16.23
C VAL A 217 11.40 -12.96 15.45
N MET A 218 12.41 -13.07 14.60
CA MET A 218 12.77 -12.06 13.61
C MET A 218 12.37 -12.54 12.23
N VAL A 219 11.60 -11.75 11.53
CA VAL A 219 11.23 -11.98 10.14
C VAL A 219 11.94 -10.97 9.28
N VAL A 220 12.67 -11.44 8.28
CA VAL A 220 13.44 -10.58 7.37
C VAL A 220 12.98 -10.80 5.94
N LEU A 221 12.44 -9.78 5.31
CA LEU A 221 12.19 -9.78 3.88
C LEU A 221 13.45 -9.30 3.16
N LEU A 222 13.92 -10.11 2.23
CA LEU A 222 15.05 -9.86 1.34
C LEU A 222 14.53 -9.62 -0.07
N PRO A 223 14.25 -8.36 -0.46
CA PRO A 223 13.77 -8.03 -1.79
C PRO A 223 14.79 -8.41 -2.86
N PHE A 224 14.31 -8.95 -3.98
CA PHE A 224 15.12 -9.31 -5.16
C PHE A 224 16.28 -10.28 -4.87
N ALA A 225 16.22 -11.01 -3.76
CA ALA A 225 17.25 -11.93 -3.35
C ALA A 225 17.11 -13.29 -4.05
N SER A 226 18.11 -13.70 -4.80
CA SER A 226 18.29 -15.08 -5.24
C SER A 226 18.66 -15.98 -4.05
N ARG A 227 18.66 -17.30 -4.26
CA ARG A 227 19.14 -18.25 -3.25
C ARG A 227 20.56 -17.92 -2.75
N THR A 228 21.46 -17.57 -3.66
CA THR A 228 22.86 -17.19 -3.32
C THR A 228 22.91 -15.93 -2.43
N ILE A 229 22.08 -14.93 -2.73
CA ILE A 229 22.01 -13.70 -1.94
C ILE A 229 21.45 -14.00 -0.54
N LYS A 230 20.42 -14.85 -0.44
CA LYS A 230 19.85 -15.30 0.82
C LYS A 230 20.91 -16.07 1.64
N ASP A 231 21.65 -16.99 1.03
CA ASP A 231 22.69 -17.76 1.72
C ASP A 231 23.83 -16.84 2.19
N GLY A 232 24.23 -15.85 1.38
CA GLY A 232 25.18 -14.80 1.79
C GLY A 232 24.65 -13.91 2.92
N PHE A 233 23.35 -13.67 3.00
CA PHE A 233 22.73 -13.00 4.15
C PHE A 233 22.88 -13.84 5.41
N LEU A 234 22.55 -15.14 5.36
CA LEU A 234 22.66 -16.05 6.52
C LEU A 234 24.10 -16.17 7.01
N ASN A 235 25.08 -16.37 6.12
CA ASN A 235 26.49 -16.41 6.47
C ASN A 235 26.97 -15.12 7.17
N ARG A 236 26.48 -13.97 6.73
CA ARG A 236 26.81 -12.69 7.37
C ARG A 236 26.21 -12.59 8.77
N ILE A 237 24.98 -13.05 8.97
CA ILE A 237 24.36 -13.06 10.30
C ILE A 237 25.13 -14.02 11.22
N GLU A 238 25.49 -15.19 10.73
CA GLU A 238 26.25 -16.18 11.50
C GLU A 238 27.64 -15.64 11.93
N GLY A 239 28.38 -15.01 11.00
CA GLY A 239 29.66 -14.36 11.35
C GLY A 239 29.48 -13.22 12.37
N TRP A 240 28.36 -12.47 12.28
CA TRP A 240 28.04 -11.45 13.28
C TRP A 240 27.71 -12.07 14.65
N LEU A 241 26.99 -13.21 14.69
CA LEU A 241 26.70 -13.94 15.92
C LEU A 241 27.98 -14.46 16.57
N GLU A 242 28.90 -15.05 15.79
CA GLU A 242 30.21 -15.51 16.27
C GLU A 242 31.02 -14.38 16.89
N GLU A 243 31.04 -13.19 16.24
CA GLU A 243 31.79 -12.02 16.72
C GLU A 243 31.22 -11.44 18.02
N HIS A 244 29.89 -11.32 18.13
CA HIS A 244 29.26 -10.58 19.22
C HIS A 244 28.71 -11.47 20.33
N PHE A 245 28.33 -12.71 20.01
CA PHE A 245 27.71 -13.66 20.94
C PHE A 245 28.52 -14.94 21.13
N ARG A 246 29.62 -15.10 20.38
CA ARG A 246 30.55 -16.27 20.44
C ARG A 246 29.86 -17.60 20.16
N GLY A 247 28.91 -17.60 19.21
CA GLY A 247 28.20 -18.81 18.82
C GLY A 247 27.58 -18.65 17.42
N ASP A 248 27.28 -19.77 16.82
CA ASP A 248 26.58 -19.93 15.55
C ASP A 248 25.08 -20.13 15.77
N PHE A 249 24.30 -20.36 14.70
CA PHE A 249 22.86 -20.60 14.82
C PHE A 249 22.53 -21.79 15.73
N ASP A 250 23.28 -22.86 15.66
CA ASP A 250 23.02 -24.09 16.44
C ASP A 250 23.32 -23.89 17.92
N SER A 251 24.50 -23.35 18.25
CA SER A 251 24.94 -23.12 19.62
C SER A 251 24.15 -22.08 20.37
N LEU A 252 23.57 -21.12 19.62
CA LEU A 252 22.66 -20.09 20.14
C LEU A 252 21.17 -20.48 20.00
N GLU A 253 20.89 -21.74 19.70
CA GLU A 253 19.54 -22.28 19.58
C GLU A 253 18.62 -21.40 18.68
N ILE A 254 19.16 -20.94 17.55
CA ILE A 254 18.43 -20.12 16.58
C ILE A 254 17.95 -21.02 15.44
N ASN A 255 16.64 -21.25 15.39
CA ASN A 255 16.06 -21.99 14.27
C ASN A 255 15.85 -21.04 13.07
N VAL A 256 16.37 -21.45 11.92
CA VAL A 256 16.31 -20.67 10.67
C VAL A 256 15.42 -21.37 9.66
N GLN A 257 14.38 -20.68 9.21
CA GLN A 257 13.51 -21.11 8.11
C GLN A 257 13.50 -20.05 7.02
N SER A 258 13.29 -20.43 5.76
CA SER A 258 13.16 -19.49 4.66
C SER A 258 12.03 -19.87 3.72
N VAL A 259 11.28 -18.87 3.29
CA VAL A 259 10.21 -18.98 2.30
C VAL A 259 10.63 -18.21 1.06
N ALA A 260 10.64 -18.88 -0.09
CA ALA A 260 10.88 -18.20 -1.37
C ALA A 260 9.61 -17.54 -1.87
N ILE A 261 9.74 -16.32 -2.36
CA ILE A 261 8.69 -15.58 -3.05
C ILE A 261 9.03 -15.61 -4.53
N ASN A 262 8.42 -16.50 -5.26
CA ASN A 262 8.62 -16.66 -6.70
C ASN A 262 7.33 -17.13 -7.38
N ARG A 263 7.28 -17.08 -8.70
CA ARG A 263 6.09 -17.44 -9.52
C ARG A 263 5.71 -18.92 -9.48
N TYR A 264 6.57 -19.77 -8.94
CA TYR A 264 6.37 -21.24 -8.91
C TYR A 264 5.84 -21.71 -7.55
N ASP A 265 5.73 -20.81 -6.58
CA ASP A 265 5.24 -21.11 -5.25
C ASP A 265 3.78 -20.66 -5.12
N ASP A 266 2.86 -21.63 -5.03
CA ASP A 266 1.42 -21.36 -5.03
C ASP A 266 0.91 -20.80 -3.68
N GLU A 267 1.63 -21.02 -2.57
CA GLU A 267 1.16 -20.65 -1.22
C GLU A 267 2.25 -20.01 -0.34
N PRO A 268 2.98 -18.97 -0.78
CA PRO A 268 4.10 -18.44 -0.01
C PRO A 268 3.65 -17.81 1.33
N ILE A 269 2.46 -17.20 1.39
CA ILE A 269 1.93 -16.60 2.63
C ILE A 269 1.55 -17.68 3.64
N ASP A 270 0.96 -18.79 3.20
CA ASP A 270 0.61 -19.90 4.09
C ASP A 270 1.86 -20.60 4.62
N LYS A 271 2.89 -20.77 3.78
CA LYS A 271 4.21 -21.24 4.22
C LYS A 271 4.85 -20.31 5.25
N LEU A 272 4.75 -19.00 5.04
CA LEU A 272 5.24 -18.02 6.00
C LEU A 272 4.47 -18.09 7.32
N ALA A 273 3.14 -18.21 7.27
CA ALA A 273 2.31 -18.36 8.46
C ALA A 273 2.67 -19.64 9.25
N ARG A 274 2.92 -20.74 8.54
CA ARG A 274 3.41 -22.00 9.18
C ARG A 274 4.79 -21.83 9.79
N ALA A 275 5.73 -21.22 9.07
CA ALA A 275 7.08 -20.94 9.57
C ALA A 275 7.03 -20.06 10.83
N LEU A 276 6.17 -19.06 10.88
CA LEU A 276 5.97 -18.22 12.06
C LEU A 276 5.45 -19.00 13.27
N ARG A 277 4.56 -19.96 13.08
CA ARG A 277 3.95 -20.75 14.15
C ARG A 277 4.70 -22.03 14.47
N ASN A 278 5.81 -22.28 13.79
CA ASN A 278 6.60 -23.53 13.87
C ASN A 278 5.74 -24.78 13.60
N GLN A 279 4.81 -24.67 12.65
CA GLN A 279 3.99 -25.79 12.21
C GLN A 279 4.68 -26.48 11.02
N PRO A 280 4.66 -27.84 10.96
CA PRO A 280 5.24 -28.59 9.85
C PRO A 280 4.53 -28.34 8.50
#